data_60e979f2e49343665b53b5d93a33627a
#
_entry.id   60e979f2e49343665b53b5d93a33627a
#
_cell.length_a   1.000
_cell.length_b   1.000
_cell.length_c   1.000
_cell.angle_alpha   90.00
_cell.angle_beta   90.00
_cell.angle_gamma   90.00
#
_symmetry.space_group_name_H-M   'P 1'
#
loop_
_entity.id
_entity.type
_entity.pdbx_description
1 polymer ?
#
loop_
_entity_poly.entity_id
_entity_poly.type
_entity_poly.pdbx_seq_one_letter_code
_entity_poly.pdbx_strand_id
1 'polypeptide(L)'
;MSTLLSVRNLKKYFDTAHGTLHAVENVSFELEERTTLGVVGESGCGKSTLGRTILGLIEPTDGEVLFEGRNVAGLSKSERLPYRQKMQIIFQDPYSSLDPRMSVQSLIAEPLIIAGTYKDSTARNKRVQELMDTVGLASRFAYA
;
A
#
# COMPACT_ATOMS: atom_id res chain seq x y z
N MET A 1 -16.44 11.96 -13.95
CA MET A 1 -15.70 11.37 -12.81
C MET A 1 -14.23 11.52 -13.14
N SER A 2 -13.36 11.74 -12.16
CA SER A 2 -11.94 11.92 -12.43
C SER A 2 -11.20 10.59 -12.29
N THR A 3 -10.22 10.34 -13.15
CA THR A 3 -9.36 9.16 -13.07
C THR A 3 -8.43 9.31 -11.86
N LEU A 4 -8.57 8.42 -10.88
CA LEU A 4 -7.73 8.39 -9.69
C LEU A 4 -6.39 7.70 -9.97
N LEU A 5 -6.44 6.56 -10.66
CA LEU A 5 -5.27 5.76 -10.99
C LEU A 5 -5.33 5.35 -12.46
N SER A 6 -4.24 5.57 -13.20
CA SER A 6 -4.05 5.09 -14.57
C SER A 6 -2.75 4.28 -14.64
N VAL A 7 -2.86 3.02 -14.98
CA VAL A 7 -1.73 2.11 -15.20
C VAL A 7 -1.57 1.92 -16.70
N ARG A 8 -0.35 2.11 -17.23
CA ARG A 8 -0.07 2.06 -18.67
C ARG A 8 1.11 1.16 -18.97
N ASN A 9 0.87 0.14 -19.76
CA ASN A 9 1.85 -0.81 -20.27
C ASN A 9 2.80 -1.32 -19.16
N LEU A 10 2.28 -1.52 -17.95
CA LEU A 10 3.07 -1.88 -16.79
C LEU A 10 3.67 -3.27 -16.96
N LYS A 11 4.99 -3.38 -16.72
CA LYS A 11 5.74 -4.62 -16.78
C LYS A 11 6.53 -4.82 -15.51
N LYS A 12 6.59 -6.05 -15.04
CA LYS A 12 7.50 -6.47 -13.98
C LYS A 12 8.07 -7.84 -14.28
N TYR A 13 9.38 -7.85 -14.46
CA TYR A 13 10.16 -9.05 -14.69
C TYR A 13 11.11 -9.30 -13.54
N PHE A 14 11.40 -10.54 -13.29
CA PHE A 14 12.39 -10.99 -12.30
C PHE A 14 13.40 -11.90 -12.98
N ASP A 15 14.67 -11.65 -12.73
CA ASP A 15 15.73 -12.55 -13.16
C ASP A 15 15.78 -13.74 -12.20
N THR A 16 15.76 -14.93 -12.76
CA THR A 16 15.83 -16.20 -12.03
C THR A 16 16.97 -17.06 -12.57
N ALA A 17 17.33 -18.11 -11.82
CA ALA A 17 18.35 -19.06 -12.25
C ALA A 17 17.98 -19.79 -13.58
N HIS A 18 16.70 -19.78 -13.96
CA HIS A 18 16.19 -20.45 -15.15
C HIS A 18 15.76 -19.48 -16.27
N GLY A 19 16.11 -18.21 -16.15
CA GLY A 19 15.74 -17.16 -17.10
C GLY A 19 14.87 -16.05 -16.48
N THR A 20 14.33 -15.18 -17.32
CA THR A 20 13.52 -14.05 -16.89
C THR A 20 12.06 -14.47 -16.71
N LEU A 21 11.53 -14.25 -15.50
CA LEU A 21 10.12 -14.46 -15.19
C LEU A 21 9.33 -13.17 -15.46
N HIS A 22 8.39 -13.21 -16.40
CA HIS A 22 7.46 -12.12 -16.69
C HIS A 22 6.26 -12.21 -15.74
N ALA A 23 6.37 -11.61 -14.56
CA ALA A 23 5.33 -11.65 -13.53
C ALA A 23 4.16 -10.71 -13.82
N VAL A 24 4.42 -9.58 -14.48
CA VAL A 24 3.42 -8.65 -15.01
C VAL A 24 3.84 -8.29 -16.42
N GLU A 25 2.96 -8.51 -17.38
CA GLU A 25 3.24 -8.27 -18.79
C GLU A 25 2.20 -7.33 -19.41
N ASN A 26 2.65 -6.11 -19.72
CA ASN A 26 1.92 -5.12 -20.51
C ASN A 26 0.49 -4.83 -20.01
N VAL A 27 0.33 -4.64 -18.70
CA VAL A 27 -0.97 -4.40 -18.07
C VAL A 27 -1.33 -2.92 -18.12
N SER A 28 -2.54 -2.63 -18.61
CA SER A 28 -3.09 -1.26 -18.66
C SER A 28 -4.53 -1.26 -18.17
N PHE A 29 -4.89 -0.29 -17.33
CA PHE A 29 -6.26 -0.04 -16.88
C PHE A 29 -6.38 1.33 -16.23
N GLU A 30 -7.61 1.78 -16.02
CA GLU A 30 -7.92 2.99 -15.28
C GLU A 30 -8.89 2.67 -14.14
N LEU A 31 -8.73 3.40 -13.03
CA LEU A 31 -9.61 3.36 -11.87
C LEU A 31 -10.11 4.78 -11.60
N GLU A 32 -11.41 4.96 -11.65
CA GLU A 32 -12.06 6.24 -11.33
C GLU A 32 -12.23 6.39 -9.81
N GLU A 33 -12.33 7.63 -9.36
CA GLU A 33 -12.65 7.92 -7.96
C GLU A 33 -13.96 7.24 -7.53
N ARG A 34 -13.95 6.72 -6.31
CA ARG A 34 -15.11 6.06 -5.67
C ARG A 34 -15.61 4.81 -6.38
N THR A 35 -14.77 4.21 -7.22
CA THR A 35 -15.07 2.92 -7.84
C THR A 35 -14.20 1.80 -7.27
N THR A 36 -14.56 0.58 -7.55
CA THR A 36 -13.81 -0.62 -7.17
C THR A 36 -13.48 -1.42 -8.42
N LEU A 37 -12.21 -1.77 -8.58
CA LEU A 37 -11.73 -2.66 -9.65
C LEU A 37 -11.36 -4.02 -9.06
N GLY A 38 -12.01 -5.08 -9.54
CA GLY A 38 -11.66 -6.45 -9.20
C GLY A 38 -10.58 -7.00 -10.12
N VAL A 39 -9.49 -7.52 -9.55
CA VAL A 39 -8.43 -8.24 -10.27
C VAL A 39 -8.55 -9.72 -9.97
N VAL A 40 -8.92 -10.52 -10.97
CA VAL A 40 -9.12 -11.96 -10.85
C VAL A 40 -8.13 -12.73 -11.73
N GLY A 41 -7.85 -13.97 -11.36
CA GLY A 41 -6.94 -14.86 -12.09
C GLY A 41 -6.49 -16.02 -11.22
N GLU A 42 -5.82 -16.99 -11.80
CA GLU A 42 -5.30 -18.17 -11.12
C GLU A 42 -4.24 -17.83 -10.06
N SER A 43 -3.97 -18.77 -9.15
CA SER A 43 -2.88 -18.61 -8.18
C SER A 43 -1.54 -18.50 -8.93
N GLY A 44 -0.70 -17.53 -8.52
CA GLY A 44 0.61 -17.33 -9.14
C GLY A 44 0.62 -16.51 -10.44
N CYS A 45 -0.54 -16.08 -10.98
CA CYS A 45 -0.59 -15.32 -12.25
C CYS A 45 -0.14 -13.84 -12.15
N GLY A 46 0.45 -13.39 -11.02
CA GLY A 46 1.02 -12.06 -10.89
C GLY A 46 0.15 -11.00 -10.20
N LYS A 47 -1.07 -11.30 -9.72
CA LYS A 47 -1.97 -10.33 -9.06
C LYS A 47 -1.31 -9.57 -7.91
N SER A 48 -0.66 -10.29 -7.00
CA SER A 48 0.03 -9.67 -5.85
C SER A 48 1.24 -8.85 -6.29
N THR A 49 1.95 -9.29 -7.34
CA THR A 49 3.06 -8.55 -7.94
C THR A 49 2.56 -7.26 -8.57
N LEU A 50 1.45 -7.32 -9.31
CA LEU A 50 0.81 -6.13 -9.90
C LEU A 50 0.47 -5.09 -8.83
N GLY A 51 -0.25 -5.47 -7.78
CA GLY A 51 -0.62 -4.56 -6.69
C GLY A 51 0.60 -3.95 -5.98
N ARG A 52 1.62 -4.77 -5.68
CA ARG A 52 2.86 -4.29 -5.06
C ARG A 52 3.64 -3.35 -5.96
N THR A 53 3.63 -3.58 -7.27
CA THR A 53 4.30 -2.71 -8.25
C THR A 53 3.57 -1.37 -8.36
N ILE A 54 2.25 -1.36 -8.41
CA ILE A 54 1.43 -0.13 -8.43
C ILE A 54 1.70 0.72 -7.18
N LEU A 55 1.79 0.09 -6.01
CA LEU A 55 2.09 0.78 -4.74
C LEU A 55 3.56 1.16 -4.57
N GLY A 56 4.42 0.81 -5.53
CA GLY A 56 5.86 1.07 -5.47
C GLY A 56 6.59 0.33 -4.35
N LEU A 57 6.06 -0.82 -3.93
CA LEU A 57 6.77 -1.77 -3.05
C LEU A 57 7.75 -2.62 -3.85
N ILE A 58 7.50 -2.77 -5.14
CA ILE A 58 8.37 -3.40 -6.13
C ILE A 58 8.53 -2.42 -7.27
N GLU A 59 9.77 -2.13 -7.68
CA GLU A 59 10.02 -1.26 -8.82
C GLU A 59 9.55 -1.92 -10.14
N PRO A 60 8.83 -1.22 -11.01
CA PRO A 60 8.47 -1.73 -12.33
C PRO A 60 9.71 -1.94 -13.20
N THR A 61 9.63 -2.85 -14.14
CA THR A 61 10.64 -3.00 -15.20
C THR A 61 10.40 -1.97 -16.30
N ASP A 62 9.13 -1.66 -16.60
CA ASP A 62 8.73 -0.71 -17.64
C ASP A 62 7.27 -0.29 -17.39
N GLY A 63 6.84 0.78 -18.06
CA GLY A 63 5.48 1.29 -17.97
C GLY A 63 5.30 2.40 -16.93
N GLU A 64 4.08 2.87 -16.79
CA GLU A 64 3.73 4.02 -15.97
C GLU A 64 2.61 3.68 -14.97
N VAL A 65 2.69 4.32 -13.81
CA VAL A 65 1.62 4.33 -12.80
C VAL A 65 1.31 5.78 -12.45
N LEU A 66 0.23 6.31 -12.98
CA LEU A 66 -0.20 7.67 -12.72
C LEU A 66 -1.26 7.66 -11.60
N PHE A 67 -0.94 8.30 -10.49
CA PHE A 67 -1.86 8.53 -9.39
C PHE A 67 -2.19 10.02 -9.29
N GLU A 68 -3.47 10.37 -9.35
CA GLU A 68 -3.94 11.76 -9.45
C GLU A 68 -3.20 12.53 -10.58
N GLY A 69 -2.99 11.87 -11.72
CA GLY A 69 -2.33 12.42 -12.92
C GLY A 69 -0.80 12.51 -12.85
N ARG A 70 -0.16 12.13 -11.71
CA ARG A 70 1.30 12.15 -11.58
C ARG A 70 1.88 10.75 -11.62
N ASN A 71 2.90 10.54 -12.45
CA ASN A 71 3.61 9.26 -12.49
C ASN A 71 4.37 9.03 -11.17
N VAL A 72 3.98 7.97 -10.45
CA VAL A 72 4.57 7.56 -9.17
C VAL A 72 5.55 6.39 -9.33
N ALA A 73 5.64 5.81 -10.53
CA ALA A 73 6.66 4.83 -10.85
C ALA A 73 8.04 5.52 -10.90
N GLY A 74 9.05 4.89 -10.34
CA GLY A 74 10.41 5.43 -10.35
C GLY A 74 10.68 6.63 -9.42
N LEU A 75 9.72 7.06 -8.60
CA LEU A 75 9.96 8.09 -7.60
C LEU A 75 10.94 7.60 -6.52
N SER A 76 11.82 8.49 -6.08
CA SER A 76 12.68 8.24 -4.91
C SER A 76 11.85 8.00 -3.64
N LYS A 77 12.47 7.43 -2.60
CA LYS A 77 11.79 7.14 -1.32
C LYS A 77 11.17 8.39 -0.69
N SER A 78 11.83 9.53 -0.77
CA SER A 78 11.36 10.81 -0.23
C SER A 78 10.17 11.38 -1.01
N GLU A 79 10.21 11.32 -2.34
CA GLU A 79 9.13 11.79 -3.21
C GLU A 79 7.89 10.90 -3.11
N ARG A 80 8.07 9.62 -2.79
CA ARG A 80 6.98 8.64 -2.65
C ARG A 80 6.22 8.76 -1.32
N LEU A 81 6.82 9.40 -0.30
CA LEU A 81 6.24 9.47 1.05
C LEU A 81 4.81 10.06 1.09
N PRO A 82 4.47 11.16 0.40
CA PRO A 82 3.11 11.69 0.38
C PRO A 82 2.09 10.73 -0.24
N TYR A 83 2.52 9.94 -1.24
CA TYR A 83 1.66 8.95 -1.91
C TYR A 83 1.41 7.73 -1.04
N ARG A 84 2.36 7.31 -0.21
CA ARG A 84 2.18 6.21 0.75
C ARG A 84 1.09 6.47 1.78
N GLN A 85 0.80 7.73 2.08
CA GLN A 85 -0.31 8.09 2.97
C GLN A 85 -1.67 7.94 2.28
N LYS A 86 -1.72 8.11 0.96
CA LYS A 86 -2.94 8.02 0.15
C LYS A 86 -3.19 6.62 -0.41
N MET A 87 -2.12 5.88 -0.69
CA MET A 87 -2.15 4.55 -1.30
C MET A 87 -1.75 3.52 -0.26
N GLN A 88 -2.69 2.73 0.21
CA GLN A 88 -2.52 1.75 1.29
C GLN A 88 -2.74 0.33 0.78
N ILE A 89 -2.16 -0.66 1.45
CA ILE A 89 -2.37 -2.07 1.17
C ILE A 89 -2.83 -2.80 2.43
N ILE A 90 -3.78 -3.71 2.24
CA ILE A 90 -4.13 -4.72 3.24
C ILE A 90 -3.62 -6.05 2.70
N PHE A 91 -2.68 -6.67 3.43
CA PHE A 91 -2.10 -7.95 3.03
C PHE A 91 -3.09 -9.10 3.27
N GLN A 92 -2.95 -10.14 2.46
CA GLN A 92 -3.79 -11.34 2.53
C GLN A 92 -3.63 -12.08 3.86
N ASP A 93 -2.42 -12.07 4.43
CA ASP A 93 -2.14 -12.58 5.77
C ASP A 93 -1.86 -11.40 6.72
N PRO A 94 -2.87 -10.98 7.51
CA PRO A 94 -2.71 -9.86 8.44
C PRO A 94 -1.79 -10.20 9.62
N TYR A 95 -1.70 -11.47 10.03
CA TYR A 95 -0.90 -11.87 11.19
C TYR A 95 0.60 -11.75 10.91
N SER A 96 1.06 -12.12 9.72
CA SER A 96 2.46 -11.97 9.33
C SER A 96 2.88 -10.52 9.07
N SER A 97 1.91 -9.60 8.96
CA SER A 97 2.15 -8.19 8.66
C SER A 97 2.48 -7.36 9.90
N LEU A 98 2.18 -7.86 11.08
CA LEU A 98 2.32 -7.15 12.35
C LEU A 98 3.50 -7.73 13.15
N ASP A 99 4.28 -6.86 13.82
CA ASP A 99 5.30 -7.31 14.76
C ASP A 99 4.62 -7.77 16.06
N PRO A 100 4.67 -9.08 16.40
CA PRO A 100 4.00 -9.62 17.58
C PRO A 100 4.55 -9.10 18.92
N ARG A 101 5.68 -8.38 18.87
CA ARG A 101 6.29 -7.76 20.07
C ARG A 101 5.76 -6.35 20.32
N MET A 102 5.01 -5.78 19.40
CA MET A 102 4.44 -4.44 19.53
C MET A 102 3.02 -4.53 20.08
N SER A 103 2.69 -3.59 20.98
CA SER A 103 1.30 -3.45 21.43
C SER A 103 0.41 -2.90 20.30
N VAL A 104 -0.89 -3.17 20.37
CA VAL A 104 -1.88 -2.65 19.42
C VAL A 104 -1.79 -1.12 19.31
N GLN A 105 -1.65 -0.43 20.44
CA GLN A 105 -1.45 1.02 20.46
C GLN A 105 -0.22 1.45 19.66
N SER A 106 0.91 0.75 19.82
CA SER A 106 2.15 1.05 19.11
C SER A 106 2.03 0.82 17.62
N LEU A 107 1.39 -0.28 17.21
CA LEU A 107 1.13 -0.60 15.80
C LEU A 107 0.27 0.47 15.12
N ILE A 108 -0.78 0.95 15.78
CA ILE A 108 -1.65 2.00 15.25
C ILE A 108 -0.94 3.37 15.26
N ALA A 109 -0.09 3.63 16.25
CA ALA A 109 0.65 4.90 16.36
C ALA A 109 1.78 5.03 15.34
N GLU A 110 2.40 3.93 14.91
CA GLU A 110 3.56 3.93 14.04
C GLU A 110 3.37 4.73 12.74
N PRO A 111 2.29 4.51 11.95
CA PRO A 111 2.02 5.30 10.75
C PRO A 111 1.86 6.81 11.04
N LEU A 112 1.27 7.16 12.18
CA LEU A 112 1.08 8.55 12.59
C LEU A 112 2.42 9.23 12.95
N ILE A 113 3.35 8.45 13.52
CA ILE A 113 4.72 8.90 13.82
C ILE A 113 5.49 9.11 12.51
N ILE A 114 5.46 8.13 11.60
CA ILE A 114 6.16 8.19 10.30
C ILE A 114 5.65 9.36 9.46
N ALA A 115 4.33 9.59 9.46
CA ALA A 115 3.72 10.72 8.76
C ALA A 115 4.05 12.09 9.38
N GLY A 116 4.53 12.12 10.64
CA GLY A 116 4.83 13.36 11.36
C GLY A 116 3.59 14.21 11.69
N THR A 117 2.40 13.62 11.57
CA THR A 117 1.12 14.35 11.73
C THR A 117 0.86 14.76 13.18
N TYR A 118 1.30 13.95 14.13
CA TYR A 118 1.12 14.19 15.57
C TYR A 118 2.49 14.21 16.26
N LYS A 119 3.04 15.41 16.46
CA LYS A 119 4.32 15.60 17.20
C LYS A 119 4.15 15.34 18.70
N ASP A 120 3.01 15.75 19.25
CA ASP A 120 2.69 15.53 20.65
C ASP A 120 2.16 14.11 20.88
N SER A 121 2.70 13.44 21.92
CA SER A 121 2.34 12.07 22.29
C SER A 121 0.89 11.97 22.80
N THR A 122 0.41 12.99 23.52
CA THR A 122 -0.95 13.02 24.07
C THR A 122 -1.99 13.08 22.95
N ALA A 123 -1.79 13.99 21.98
CA ALA A 123 -2.66 14.14 20.82
C ALA A 123 -2.64 12.88 19.96
N ARG A 124 -1.46 12.27 19.79
CA ARG A 124 -1.31 11.00 19.06
C ARG A 124 -2.06 9.85 19.74
N ASN A 125 -1.90 9.70 21.06
CA ASN A 125 -2.59 8.65 21.81
C ASN A 125 -4.11 8.81 21.77
N LYS A 126 -4.59 10.06 21.86
CA LYS A 126 -6.01 10.38 21.67
C LYS A 126 -6.50 9.91 20.28
N ARG A 127 -5.73 10.21 19.24
CA ARG A 127 -6.08 9.77 17.88
C ARG A 127 -6.08 8.25 17.72
N VAL A 128 -5.13 7.56 18.33
CA VAL A 128 -5.10 6.09 18.38
C VAL A 128 -6.38 5.54 19.02
N GLN A 129 -6.78 6.12 20.16
CA GLN A 129 -8.01 5.71 20.84
C GLN A 129 -9.25 5.92 19.96
N GLU A 130 -9.39 7.07 19.31
CA GLU A 130 -10.47 7.35 18.37
C GLU A 130 -10.53 6.33 17.22
N LEU A 131 -9.36 5.93 16.67
CA LEU A 131 -9.27 4.91 15.63
C LEU A 131 -9.68 3.54 16.14
N MET A 132 -9.26 3.16 17.34
CA MET A 132 -9.68 1.91 17.98
C MET A 132 -11.20 1.87 18.18
N ASP A 133 -11.78 2.96 18.68
CA ASP A 133 -13.23 3.07 18.89
C ASP A 133 -14.00 2.97 17.57
N THR A 134 -13.47 3.58 16.49
CA THR A 134 -14.07 3.53 15.15
C THR A 134 -14.22 2.09 14.62
N VAL A 135 -13.26 1.22 14.93
CA VAL A 135 -13.28 -0.20 14.51
C VAL A 135 -13.83 -1.15 15.59
N GLY A 136 -14.34 -0.62 16.69
CA GLY A 136 -14.95 -1.41 17.77
C GLY A 136 -13.92 -2.14 18.66
N LEU A 137 -12.64 -1.75 18.63
CA LEU A 137 -11.62 -2.27 19.53
C LEU A 137 -11.70 -1.56 20.88
N ALA A 138 -12.07 -2.30 21.91
CA ALA A 138 -12.10 -1.74 23.27
C ALA A 138 -10.70 -1.28 23.70
N SER A 139 -10.64 -0.16 24.43
CA SER A 139 -9.39 0.47 24.92
C SER A 139 -8.51 -0.47 25.76
N ARG A 140 -9.11 -1.50 26.40
CA ARG A 140 -8.38 -2.54 27.14
C ARG A 140 -7.39 -3.34 26.28
N PHE A 141 -7.57 -3.36 24.97
CA PHE A 141 -6.66 -4.04 24.03
C PHE A 141 -5.50 -3.16 23.57
N ALA A 142 -5.41 -1.91 23.99
CA ALA A 142 -4.35 -1.01 23.58
C ALA A 142 -2.94 -1.52 23.92
N TYR A 143 -2.83 -2.24 25.03
CA TYR A 143 -1.57 -2.78 25.56
C TYR A 143 -1.42 -4.28 25.36
N ALA A 144 -2.29 -4.89 24.58
CA ALA A 144 -2.22 -6.31 24.26
C ALA A 144 -1.11 -6.59 23.23
#